data_a8618d3b12d58de0261d51c7e9af0d80
#
_entry.id   a8618d3b12d58de0261d51c7e9af0d80
#
_cell.length_a   1.000
_cell.length_b   1.000
_cell.length_c   1.000
_cell.angle_alpha   90.00
_cell.angle_beta   90.00
_cell.angle_gamma   90.00
#
_symmetry.space_group_name_H-M   'P 1'
#
loop_
_entity.id
_entity.type
_entity.pdbx_description
1 polymer ?
#
loop_
_entity_poly.entity_id
_entity_poly.type
_entity_poly.pdbx_seq_one_letter_code
_entity_poly.pdbx_strand_id
1 'polypeptide(L)'
;MKKKVKVVGAIIENDSYEILCALRSPKMVQGNLWEFPGGKIEEGETISEAIVREIKEELKCDIEFIEEFNDNTHEYENVIVNLITARCKIVSGTPKAYEHSKLIWLPIENLETLKWAPADIPAVKKLIEKV
;
A
#
# COMPACT_ATOMS: atom_id res chain seq x y z
N MET A 1 5.92 26.13 3.78
CA MET A 1 6.61 24.85 3.53
C MET A 1 5.65 23.69 3.63
N LYS A 2 5.78 22.75 2.70
CA LYS A 2 4.96 21.56 2.72
C LYS A 2 5.46 20.58 3.79
N LYS A 3 4.53 19.96 4.50
CA LYS A 3 4.85 18.93 5.46
C LYS A 3 5.29 17.67 4.70
N LYS A 4 6.33 17.00 5.20
CA LYS A 4 6.80 15.73 4.67
C LYS A 4 6.35 14.62 5.60
N VAL A 5 5.68 13.60 5.05
CA VAL A 5 5.20 12.45 5.83
C VAL A 5 5.80 11.17 5.29
N LYS A 6 6.09 10.24 6.19
CA LYS A 6 6.64 8.93 5.88
C LYS A 6 5.53 7.89 6.02
N VAL A 7 5.29 7.14 4.95
CA VAL A 7 4.16 6.22 4.84
C VAL A 7 4.65 4.86 4.37
N VAL A 8 4.04 3.80 4.88
CA VAL A 8 4.30 2.44 4.41
C VAL A 8 3.12 1.91 3.61
N GLY A 9 3.41 1.09 2.61
CA GLY A 9 2.40 0.41 1.82
C GLY A 9 2.73 -1.08 1.71
N ALA A 10 1.73 -1.93 1.90
CA ALA A 10 1.93 -3.37 1.88
C ALA A 10 1.61 -3.95 0.50
N ILE A 11 2.62 -4.58 -0.10
CA ILE A 11 2.44 -5.36 -1.32
C ILE A 11 2.19 -6.79 -0.86
N ILE A 12 0.90 -7.15 -0.77
CA ILE A 12 0.47 -8.44 -0.25
C ILE A 12 0.14 -9.36 -1.42
N GLU A 13 0.87 -10.47 -1.52
CA GLU A 13 0.66 -11.46 -2.57
C GLU A 13 0.02 -12.71 -1.98
N ASN A 14 -1.01 -13.24 -2.65
CA ASN A 14 -1.66 -14.48 -2.22
C ASN A 14 -1.05 -15.70 -2.92
N ASP A 15 -1.59 -16.89 -2.62
CA ASP A 15 -1.07 -18.14 -3.19
C ASP A 15 -1.33 -18.29 -4.70
N SER A 16 -2.22 -17.45 -5.24
CA SER A 16 -2.50 -17.41 -6.68
C SER A 16 -1.66 -16.35 -7.41
N TYR A 17 -0.65 -15.81 -6.75
CA TYR A 17 0.25 -14.77 -7.30
C TYR A 17 -0.50 -13.49 -7.66
N GLU A 18 -1.54 -13.16 -6.90
CA GLU A 18 -2.28 -11.92 -7.07
C GLU A 18 -1.92 -10.93 -5.97
N ILE A 19 -1.95 -9.65 -6.32
CA ILE A 19 -1.61 -8.54 -5.43
C ILE A 19 -2.89 -7.88 -4.93
N LEU A 20 -2.95 -7.58 -3.62
CA LEU A 20 -4.07 -6.90 -3.02
C LEU A 20 -4.04 -5.40 -3.35
N CYS A 21 -5.09 -4.91 -3.97
CA CYS A 21 -5.23 -3.50 -4.35
C CYS A 21 -6.40 -2.89 -3.60
N ALA A 22 -6.21 -1.70 -3.05
CA ALA A 22 -7.22 -1.02 -2.24
C ALA A 22 -7.67 0.28 -2.92
N LEU A 23 -8.98 0.46 -3.06
CA LEU A 23 -9.54 1.68 -3.64
C LEU A 23 -9.85 2.69 -2.54
N ARG A 24 -9.20 3.85 -2.58
CA ARG A 24 -9.44 4.92 -1.62
C ARG A 24 -10.84 5.46 -1.79
N SER A 25 -11.54 5.68 -0.67
CA SER A 25 -12.91 6.18 -0.73
C SER A 25 -12.92 7.62 -1.28
N PRO A 26 -14.06 8.08 -1.86
CA PRO A 26 -14.16 9.44 -2.37
C PRO A 26 -13.91 10.51 -1.31
N LYS A 27 -14.09 10.18 -0.03
CA LYS A 27 -13.91 11.11 1.09
C LYS A 27 -12.45 11.30 1.48
N MET A 28 -11.57 10.40 1.06
CA MET A 28 -10.15 10.49 1.35
C MET A 28 -9.44 11.46 0.42
N VAL A 29 -8.29 12.00 0.87
CA VAL A 29 -7.38 12.71 -0.01
C VAL A 29 -6.92 11.69 -1.07
N GLN A 30 -6.83 12.10 -2.33
CA GLN A 30 -6.56 11.22 -3.47
C GLN A 30 -7.66 10.14 -3.58
N GLY A 31 -8.90 10.52 -3.34
CA GLY A 31 -10.05 9.61 -3.41
C GLY A 31 -10.27 9.03 -4.79
N ASN A 32 -10.88 7.86 -4.83
CA ASN A 32 -11.17 7.10 -6.06
C ASN A 32 -9.93 6.65 -6.82
N LEU A 33 -8.77 6.63 -6.17
CA LEU A 33 -7.53 6.09 -6.73
C LEU A 33 -7.15 4.82 -5.95
N TRP A 34 -6.46 3.93 -6.63
CA TRP A 34 -6.00 2.68 -6.04
C TRP A 34 -4.65 2.87 -5.36
N GLU A 35 -4.41 2.10 -4.31
CA GLU A 35 -3.16 2.15 -3.55
C GLU A 35 -2.85 0.78 -2.95
N PHE A 36 -1.59 0.61 -2.53
CA PHE A 36 -1.26 -0.50 -1.63
C PHE A 36 -1.70 -0.07 -0.23
N PRO A 37 -2.42 -0.93 0.50
CA PRO A 37 -2.90 -0.55 1.83
C PRO A 37 -1.74 -0.30 2.80
N GLY A 38 -1.93 0.62 3.72
CA GLY A 38 -0.91 1.00 4.70
C GLY A 38 -1.24 2.32 5.36
N GLY A 39 -0.23 3.03 5.83
CA GLY A 39 -0.44 4.30 6.51
C GLY A 39 0.85 4.89 7.04
N LYS A 40 0.71 5.91 7.89
CA LYS A 40 1.85 6.64 8.44
C LYS A 40 2.67 5.81 9.41
N ILE A 41 3.99 5.97 9.32
CA ILE A 41 4.92 5.39 10.30
C ILE A 41 4.85 6.27 11.55
N GLU A 42 4.68 5.66 12.72
CA GLU A 42 4.69 6.39 13.99
C GLU A 42 6.11 6.48 14.53
N GLU A 43 6.34 7.49 15.37
CA GLU A 43 7.65 7.71 15.95
C GLU A 43 8.13 6.45 16.70
N GLY A 44 9.36 6.06 16.42
CA GLY A 44 9.97 4.89 17.06
C GLY A 44 9.65 3.56 16.41
N GLU A 45 8.76 3.54 15.41
CA GLU A 45 8.46 2.30 14.71
C GLU A 45 9.45 1.99 13.60
N THR A 46 9.77 0.71 13.42
CA THR A 46 10.44 0.24 12.23
C THR A 46 9.41 0.12 11.10
N ILE A 47 9.87 -0.02 9.87
CA ILE A 47 8.98 -0.22 8.73
C ILE A 47 8.15 -1.48 8.92
N SER A 48 8.77 -2.57 9.37
CA SER A 48 8.09 -3.83 9.64
C SER A 48 6.97 -3.66 10.69
N GLU A 49 7.27 -2.98 11.78
CA GLU A 49 6.29 -2.74 12.85
C GLU A 49 5.12 -1.90 12.36
N ALA A 50 5.43 -0.83 11.62
CA ALA A 50 4.41 0.08 11.11
C ALA A 50 3.45 -0.62 10.15
N ILE A 51 3.99 -1.42 9.22
CA ILE A 51 3.18 -2.06 8.19
C ILE A 51 2.27 -3.14 8.79
N VAL A 52 2.78 -3.91 9.75
CA VAL A 52 1.99 -4.94 10.44
C VAL A 52 0.85 -4.28 11.22
N ARG A 53 1.15 -3.20 11.94
CA ARG A 53 0.15 -2.45 12.71
C ARG A 53 -0.92 -1.84 11.81
N GLU A 54 -0.51 -1.16 10.73
CA GLU A 54 -1.45 -0.49 9.83
C GLU A 54 -2.41 -1.47 9.17
N ILE A 55 -1.90 -2.61 8.72
CA ILE A 55 -2.75 -3.62 8.09
C ILE A 55 -3.71 -4.25 9.12
N LYS A 56 -3.26 -4.46 10.34
CA LYS A 56 -4.13 -4.94 11.41
C LYS A 56 -5.27 -3.97 11.67
N GLU A 57 -4.95 -2.68 11.74
CA GLU A 57 -5.95 -1.64 11.99
C GLU A 57 -6.93 -1.48 10.82
N GLU A 58 -6.40 -1.42 9.59
CA GLU A 58 -7.23 -1.10 8.42
C GLU A 58 -7.98 -2.29 7.84
N LEU A 59 -7.35 -3.46 7.78
CA LEU A 59 -7.91 -4.63 7.10
C LEU A 59 -8.26 -5.78 8.03
N LYS A 60 -7.95 -5.64 9.32
CA LYS A 60 -8.26 -6.63 10.36
C LYS A 60 -7.67 -8.00 10.08
N CYS A 61 -6.49 -8.04 9.49
CA CYS A 61 -5.76 -9.29 9.30
C CYS A 61 -4.31 -9.14 9.72
N ASP A 62 -3.63 -10.26 9.92
CA ASP A 62 -2.24 -10.28 10.33
C ASP A 62 -1.36 -10.62 9.15
N ILE A 63 -0.30 -9.84 8.95
CA ILE A 63 0.64 -10.07 7.87
C ILE A 63 2.05 -10.25 8.43
N GLU A 64 2.89 -10.87 7.61
CA GLU A 64 4.32 -11.00 7.87
C GLU A 64 5.06 -10.12 6.87
N PHE A 65 5.96 -9.29 7.39
CA PHE A 65 6.86 -8.48 6.56
C PHE A 65 7.95 -9.38 6.00
N ILE A 66 8.16 -9.32 4.68
CA ILE A 66 9.19 -10.13 4.02
C ILE A 66 10.42 -9.28 3.73
N GLU A 67 10.26 -8.17 2.99
CA GLU A 67 11.37 -7.30 2.62
C GLU A 67 10.85 -5.96 2.09
N GLU A 68 11.66 -4.92 2.22
CA GLU A 68 11.37 -3.66 1.56
C GLU A 68 11.46 -3.87 0.05
N PHE A 69 10.59 -3.20 -0.67
CA PHE A 69 10.52 -3.34 -2.12
C PHE A 69 10.90 -2.06 -2.86
N ASN A 70 10.33 -0.92 -2.46
CA ASN A 70 10.58 0.36 -3.12
C ASN A 70 10.47 1.50 -2.13
N ASP A 71 11.21 2.57 -2.38
CA ASP A 71 11.22 3.78 -1.56
C ASP A 71 11.25 4.95 -2.52
N ASN A 72 10.16 5.72 -2.56
CA ASN A 72 10.10 6.90 -3.41
C ASN A 72 9.36 8.03 -2.72
N THR A 73 9.61 9.23 -3.20
CA THR A 73 8.99 10.44 -2.67
C THR A 73 8.18 11.10 -3.78
N HIS A 74 6.93 11.46 -3.47
CA HIS A 74 6.07 12.18 -4.39
C HIS A 74 5.58 13.46 -3.74
N GLU A 75 5.68 14.56 -4.46
CA GLU A 75 5.21 15.85 -3.98
C GLU A 75 3.79 16.10 -4.49
N TYR A 76 2.83 16.13 -3.56
CA TYR A 76 1.47 16.57 -3.83
C TYR A 76 1.35 18.07 -3.57
N GLU A 77 0.23 18.66 -3.89
CA GLU A 77 0.01 20.09 -3.71
C GLU A 77 0.26 20.54 -2.27
N ASN A 78 -0.28 19.80 -1.31
CA ASN A 78 -0.24 20.18 0.12
C ASN A 78 0.70 19.36 0.99
N VAL A 79 1.31 18.32 0.46
CA VAL A 79 2.12 17.40 1.27
C VAL A 79 3.14 16.69 0.39
N ILE A 80 4.29 16.38 0.99
CA ILE A 80 5.29 15.53 0.34
C ILE A 80 5.21 14.17 1.00
N VAL A 81 4.98 13.12 0.22
CA VAL A 81 4.84 11.75 0.73
C VAL A 81 6.07 10.95 0.38
N ASN A 82 6.75 10.41 1.40
CA ASN A 82 7.78 9.40 1.22
C ASN A 82 7.10 8.05 1.43
N LEU A 83 6.88 7.31 0.35
CA LEU A 83 6.22 6.01 0.40
C LEU A 83 7.24 4.89 0.32
N ILE A 84 7.27 4.06 1.36
CA ILE A 84 8.10 2.86 1.40
C ILE A 84 7.15 1.67 1.27
N THR A 85 7.29 0.90 0.19
CA THR A 85 6.49 -0.31 0.01
C THR A 85 7.32 -1.52 0.40
N ALA A 86 6.64 -2.53 0.91
CA ALA A 86 7.28 -3.77 1.33
C ALA A 86 6.45 -4.96 0.93
N ARG A 87 7.14 -6.05 0.58
CA ARG A 87 6.48 -7.31 0.26
C ARG A 87 6.08 -8.00 1.54
N CYS A 88 4.83 -8.45 1.58
CA CYS A 88 4.23 -9.06 2.75
C CYS A 88 3.36 -10.24 2.33
N LYS A 89 3.03 -11.09 3.30
CA LYS A 89 2.06 -12.17 3.09
C LYS A 89 1.10 -12.23 4.27
N ILE A 90 -0.11 -12.72 4.03
CA ILE A 90 -1.10 -12.90 5.09
C ILE A 90 -0.75 -14.16 5.87
N VAL A 91 -0.73 -14.06 7.20
CA VAL A 91 -0.51 -15.22 8.07
C VAL A 91 -1.77 -15.62 8.81
N SER A 92 -2.75 -14.70 8.95
CA SER A 92 -3.99 -14.97 9.68
C SER A 92 -5.06 -13.96 9.26
N GLY A 93 -6.29 -14.43 9.15
CA GLY A 93 -7.43 -13.58 8.84
C GLY A 93 -7.62 -13.33 7.34
N THR A 94 -8.74 -12.69 7.02
CA THR A 94 -9.07 -12.32 5.65
C THR A 94 -9.19 -10.80 5.58
N PRO A 95 -8.46 -10.14 4.67
CA PRO A 95 -8.56 -8.68 4.57
C PRO A 95 -9.94 -8.25 4.13
N LYS A 96 -10.47 -7.21 4.77
CA LYS A 96 -11.78 -6.64 4.45
C LYS A 96 -11.68 -5.13 4.36
N ALA A 97 -12.51 -4.55 3.49
CA ALA A 97 -12.58 -3.10 3.34
C ALA A 97 -13.44 -2.51 4.44
N TYR A 98 -12.85 -1.70 5.32
CA TYR A 98 -13.55 -0.96 6.37
C TYR A 98 -13.60 0.52 6.02
N GLU A 99 -12.45 1.11 5.67
CA GLU A 99 -12.36 2.52 5.26
C GLU A 99 -12.25 2.69 3.76
N HIS A 100 -11.63 1.72 3.08
CA HIS A 100 -11.54 1.72 1.63
C HIS A 100 -12.89 1.38 1.01
N SER A 101 -13.13 1.88 -0.19
CA SER A 101 -14.35 1.55 -0.93
C SER A 101 -14.39 0.10 -1.38
N LYS A 102 -13.22 -0.45 -1.70
CA LYS A 102 -13.13 -1.78 -2.30
C LYS A 102 -11.72 -2.34 -2.13
N LEU A 103 -11.63 -3.66 -2.04
CA LEU A 103 -10.37 -4.41 -2.15
C LEU A 103 -10.52 -5.40 -3.29
N ILE A 104 -9.49 -5.52 -4.12
CA ILE A 104 -9.47 -6.56 -5.17
C ILE A 104 -8.10 -7.19 -5.23
N TRP A 105 -8.05 -8.43 -5.72
CA TRP A 105 -6.82 -9.16 -5.98
C TRP A 105 -6.59 -9.18 -7.48
N LEU A 106 -5.40 -8.79 -7.94
CA LEU A 106 -5.05 -8.79 -9.37
C LEU A 106 -3.68 -9.41 -9.60
N PRO A 107 -3.53 -10.17 -10.70
CA PRO A 107 -2.19 -10.59 -11.13
C PRO A 107 -1.35 -9.36 -11.44
N ILE A 108 -0.03 -9.48 -11.29
CA ILE A 108 0.88 -8.35 -11.50
C ILE A 108 0.71 -7.73 -12.90
N GLU A 109 0.57 -8.55 -13.94
CA GLU A 109 0.42 -8.06 -15.31
C GLU A 109 -0.85 -7.23 -15.54
N ASN A 110 -1.81 -7.29 -14.62
CA ASN A 110 -3.06 -6.52 -14.72
C ASN A 110 -3.07 -5.26 -13.87
N LEU A 111 -2.03 -4.99 -13.09
CA LEU A 111 -2.00 -3.82 -12.20
C LEU A 111 -2.15 -2.49 -12.94
N GLU A 112 -1.63 -2.39 -14.17
CA GLU A 112 -1.72 -1.15 -14.96
C GLU A 112 -3.15 -0.83 -15.42
N THR A 113 -4.09 -1.76 -15.30
CA THR A 113 -5.49 -1.50 -15.66
C THR A 113 -6.17 -0.59 -14.64
N LEU A 114 -5.57 -0.42 -13.45
CA LEU A 114 -6.12 0.42 -12.40
C LEU A 114 -5.49 1.81 -12.45
N LYS A 115 -6.26 2.80 -11.98
CA LYS A 115 -5.75 4.16 -11.84
C LYS A 115 -5.19 4.32 -10.44
N TRP A 116 -3.88 4.34 -10.33
CA TRP A 116 -3.17 4.37 -9.05
C TRP A 116 -2.93 5.78 -8.54
N ALA A 117 -2.86 5.93 -7.22
CA ALA A 117 -2.41 7.16 -6.60
C ALA A 117 -0.96 7.42 -7.06
N PRO A 118 -0.61 8.67 -7.38
CA PRO A 118 0.73 8.97 -7.94
C PRO A 118 1.90 8.42 -7.13
N ALA A 119 1.84 8.49 -5.80
CA ALA A 119 2.92 7.98 -4.95
C ALA A 119 3.14 6.47 -5.10
N ASP A 120 2.11 5.72 -5.49
CA ASP A 120 2.17 4.26 -5.62
C ASP A 120 2.66 3.80 -7.00
N ILE A 121 2.59 4.65 -8.00
CA ILE A 121 2.95 4.31 -9.38
C ILE A 121 4.36 3.73 -9.52
N PRO A 122 5.41 4.31 -8.90
CA PRO A 122 6.76 3.74 -9.05
C PRO A 122 6.86 2.29 -8.58
N ALA A 123 6.18 1.92 -7.49
CA ALA A 123 6.18 0.54 -7.00
C ALA A 123 5.45 -0.39 -7.97
N VAL A 124 4.32 0.07 -8.53
CA VAL A 124 3.58 -0.71 -9.53
C VAL A 124 4.46 -1.00 -10.75
N LYS A 125 5.15 0.02 -11.25
CA LYS A 125 6.05 -0.15 -12.40
C LYS A 125 7.17 -1.12 -12.10
N LYS A 126 7.74 -1.02 -10.90
CA LYS A 126 8.84 -1.91 -10.50
C LYS A 126 8.36 -3.37 -10.42
N LEU A 127 7.14 -3.60 -9.90
CA LEU A 127 6.56 -4.94 -9.86
C LEU A 127 6.42 -5.52 -11.27
N ILE A 128 5.90 -4.75 -12.20
CA ILE A 128 5.67 -5.18 -13.57
C ILE A 128 6.99 -5.50 -14.27
N GLU A 129 8.02 -4.69 -14.05
CA GLU A 129 9.34 -4.90 -14.65
C GLU A 129 10.01 -6.19 -14.19
N LYS A 130 9.64 -6.70 -13.02
CA LYS A 130 10.25 -7.92 -12.46
C LYS A 130 9.60 -9.22 -12.93
N VAL A 131 8.53 -9.12 -13.67
CA VAL A 131 7.78 -10.29 -14.14
C VAL A 131 8.38 -10.86 -15.42
#